data_928ca989edf8b0c19f0d28dab080b9c1
#
_entry.id   928ca989edf8b0c19f0d28dab080b9c1
#
_cell.length_a   1.000
_cell.length_b   1.000
_cell.length_c   1.000
_cell.angle_alpha   90.00
_cell.angle_beta   90.00
_cell.angle_gamma   90.00
#
_symmetry.space_group_name_H-M   'P 1'
#
loop_
_entity.id
_entity.type
_entity.pdbx_description
1 polymer ?
#
loop_
_entity_poly.entity_id
_entity_poly.type
_entity_poly.pdbx_seq_one_letter_code
_entity_poly.pdbx_strand_id
1 'polypeptide(L)' 'SSLDPELTGEVLRTMRELAEEKMTMVVVTHEMGFAREVATKVLFMADGYVQAEGTPQEIFENPQNERLKAFLHKVLK' A
#
# COMPACT_ATOMS: atom_id res chain seq x y z
N SER A 1 -0.59 -8.81 -14.13
CA SER A 1 -1.73 -9.10 -14.48
C SER A 1 -2.65 -7.99 -14.69
N SER A 2 -3.58 -8.20 -15.24
CA SER A 2 -4.25 -7.33 -15.92
C SER A 2 -5.67 -7.23 -15.63
N LEU A 3 -6.00 -6.75 -14.49
CA LEU A 3 -7.33 -6.32 -14.26
C LEU A 3 -7.54 -5.05 -15.05
N ASP A 4 -8.68 -4.94 -15.68
CA ASP A 4 -9.08 -3.76 -16.32
C ASP A 4 -9.25 -2.65 -15.29
N PRO A 5 -8.98 -1.41 -15.59
CA PRO A 5 -9.05 -0.32 -14.63
C PRO A 5 -10.41 -0.18 -13.95
N GLU A 6 -11.50 -0.49 -14.62
CA GLU A 6 -12.80 -0.43 -14.01
C GLU A 6 -12.97 -1.49 -12.94
N LEU A 7 -12.53 -2.71 -13.22
CA LEU A 7 -12.62 -3.80 -12.25
C LEU A 7 -11.71 -3.54 -11.06
N THR A 8 -10.53 -3.00 -11.31
CA THR A 8 -9.61 -2.64 -10.24
C THR A 8 -10.27 -1.64 -9.30
N GLY A 9 -10.93 -0.63 -9.86
CA GLY A 9 -11.60 0.38 -9.06
C GLY A 9 -12.72 -0.19 -8.20
N GLU A 10 -13.49 -1.14 -8.72
CA GLU A 10 -14.55 -1.78 -7.96
C GLU A 10 -14.00 -2.64 -6.83
N VAL A 11 -12.94 -3.38 -7.10
CA VAL A 11 -12.31 -4.20 -6.07
C VAL A 11 -11.77 -3.33 -4.95
N LEU A 12 -11.09 -2.25 -5.29
CA LEU A 12 -10.54 -1.35 -4.29
C LEU A 12 -11.63 -0.70 -3.46
N ARG A 13 -12.75 -0.36 -4.07
CA ARG A 13 -13.86 0.23 -3.34
C ARG A 13 -14.44 -0.76 -2.34
N THR A 14 -14.62 -2.02 -2.74
CA THR A 14 -15.12 -3.05 -1.86
C THR A 14 -14.17 -3.26 -0.69
N MET A 15 -12.87 -3.28 -0.95
CA MET A 15 -11.87 -3.46 0.11
C MET A 15 -11.88 -2.27 1.07
N ARG A 16 -12.09 -1.07 0.56
CA ARG A 16 -12.19 0.11 1.39
C ARG A 16 -13.40 0.02 2.32
N GLU A 17 -14.52 -0.46 1.82
CA GLU A 17 -15.73 -0.64 2.63
C GLU A 17 -15.51 -1.67 3.73
N LEU A 18 -14.82 -2.76 3.41
CA LEU A 18 -14.50 -3.77 4.41
C LEU A 18 -13.55 -3.23 5.48
N ALA A 19 -12.62 -2.39 5.07
CA ALA A 19 -11.70 -1.77 6.03
C ALA A 19 -12.45 -0.84 6.98
N GLU A 20 -13.45 -0.14 6.48
CA GLU A 20 -14.27 0.74 7.32
C GLU A 20 -15.06 -0.05 8.34
N GLU A 21 -15.37 -1.30 8.05
CA GLU A 21 -16.03 -2.18 9.00
C GLU A 21 -15.04 -2.82 9.98
N LYS A 22 -13.79 -2.41 9.92
CA LYS A 22 -12.74 -2.86 10.82
C LYS A 22 -12.44 -4.35 10.70
N MET A 23 -12.62 -4.88 9.50
CA MET A 23 -12.25 -6.25 9.22
C MET A 23 -10.73 -6.35 9.14
N THR A 24 -10.15 -7.36 9.76
CA THR A 24 -8.72 -7.60 9.67
C THR A 24 -8.39 -8.15 8.29
N MET A 25 -7.53 -7.45 7.54
CA MET A 25 -7.17 -7.87 6.19
C MET A 25 -5.69 -7.66 5.95
N VAL A 26 -5.11 -8.54 5.14
CA VAL A 26 -3.77 -8.33 4.62
C VAL A 26 -3.91 -8.12 3.12
N VAL A 27 -3.40 -7.02 2.61
CA VAL A 27 -3.54 -6.66 1.20
C VAL A 27 -2.16 -6.48 0.59
N VAL A 28 -1.92 -7.14 -0.52
CA VAL A 28 -0.69 -6.97 -1.27
C VAL A 28 -1.02 -6.17 -2.51
N THR A 29 -0.42 -5.02 -2.68
CA THR A 29 -0.83 -4.13 -3.76
C THR A 29 0.31 -3.22 -4.20
N HIS A 30 0.24 -2.78 -5.43
CA HIS A 30 1.09 -1.72 -5.96
C HIS A 30 0.32 -0.39 -5.98
N GLU A 31 -0.92 -0.37 -5.53
CA GLU A 31 -1.74 0.84 -5.53
C GLU A 31 -1.43 1.64 -4.28
N MET A 32 -0.49 2.54 -4.39
CA MET A 32 0.03 3.27 -3.24
C MET A 32 -1.00 4.21 -2.63
N GLY A 33 -1.83 4.84 -3.44
CA GLY A 33 -2.89 5.70 -2.94
C GLY A 33 -3.89 4.94 -2.08
N PHE A 34 -4.26 3.74 -2.52
CA PHE A 34 -5.17 2.89 -1.77
C PHE A 34 -4.52 2.45 -0.45
N ALA A 35 -3.27 2.00 -0.49
CA ALA A 35 -2.58 1.57 0.71
C ALA A 35 -2.49 2.71 1.71
N ARG A 36 -2.16 3.90 1.24
CA ARG A 36 -2.03 5.06 2.10
C ARG A 36 -3.36 5.43 2.77
N GLU A 37 -4.46 5.26 2.04
CA GLU A 37 -5.77 5.66 2.52
C GLU A 37 -6.36 4.67 3.52
N VAL A 38 -6.22 3.39 3.29
CA VAL A 38 -6.95 2.39 4.08
C VAL A 38 -6.10 1.59 5.06
N ALA A 39 -4.80 1.54 4.90
CA ALA A 39 -3.97 0.70 5.75
C ALA A 39 -3.80 1.31 7.14
N THR A 40 -3.73 0.47 8.15
CA THR A 40 -3.34 0.89 9.47
C THR A 40 -1.87 0.58 9.70
N LYS A 41 -1.32 -0.36 8.93
CA LYS A 41 0.08 -0.71 9.01
C LYS A 41 0.54 -1.10 7.61
N VAL A 42 1.70 -0.62 7.22
CA VAL A 42 2.25 -0.87 5.90
C VAL A 42 3.58 -1.59 6.03
N LEU A 43 3.78 -2.61 5.22
CA LEU A 43 5.05 -3.31 5.14
C LEU A 43 5.57 -3.15 3.72
N PHE A 44 6.80 -2.67 3.60
CA PHE A 44 7.45 -2.59 2.29
C PHE A 44 8.37 -3.80 2.17
N MET A 45 8.15 -4.62 1.16
CA MET A 45 8.91 -5.84 0.96
C MET A 45 9.71 -5.75 -0.32
N ALA A 46 10.94 -6.20 -0.27
CA ALA A 46 11.80 -6.29 -1.43
C ALA A 46 12.84 -7.37 -1.19
N ASP A 47 13.25 -8.04 -2.23
CA ASP A 47 14.27 -9.08 -2.17
C ASP A 47 13.92 -10.21 -1.19
N GLY A 48 12.64 -10.49 -1.04
CA GLY A 48 12.19 -11.57 -0.16
C GLY A 48 12.12 -11.22 1.31
N TYR A 49 12.38 -9.96 1.68
CA TYR A 49 12.40 -9.55 3.08
C TYR A 49 11.57 -8.31 3.32
N VAL A 50 11.13 -8.13 4.55
CA VAL A 50 10.48 -6.89 4.95
C VAL A 50 11.59 -5.84 5.11
N GLN A 51 11.55 -4.82 4.29
CA GLN A 51 12.56 -3.76 4.31
C GLN A 51 12.17 -2.61 5.22
N ALA A 52 10.87 -2.37 5.38
CA ALA A 52 10.39 -1.30 6.23
C ALA A 52 8.98 -1.61 6.69
N GLU A 53 8.59 -1.09 7.83
CA GLU A 53 7.29 -1.35 8.42
C GLU A 53 6.89 -0.15 9.25
N GLY A 54 5.65 0.24 9.21
CA GLY A 54 5.16 1.36 9.99
C GLY A 54 3.77 1.79 9.59
N THR A 55 3.33 2.92 10.12
CA THR A 55 2.05 3.48 9.72
C THR A 55 2.14 4.03 8.30
N PRO A 56 1.02 4.26 7.63
CA PRO A 56 1.07 4.87 6.31
C PRO A 56 1.84 6.19 6.32
N GLN A 57 1.68 6.99 7.36
CA GLN A 57 2.39 8.24 7.44
C GLN A 57 3.89 8.03 7.50
N GLU A 58 4.34 7.07 8.31
CA GLU A 58 5.76 6.78 8.43
C GLU A 58 6.35 6.27 7.13
N ILE A 59 5.63 5.42 6.44
CA ILE A 59 6.13 4.78 5.23
C ILE A 59 6.13 5.75 4.04
N PHE A 60 5.07 6.53 3.88
CA PHE A 60 4.90 7.37 2.70
C PHE A 60 5.41 8.79 2.86
N GLU A 61 5.38 9.33 4.05
CA GLU A 61 5.76 10.72 4.27
C GLU A 61 7.10 10.89 4.93
N ASN A 62 7.58 9.89 5.64
CA ASN A 62 8.86 9.99 6.33
C ASN A 62 9.64 8.67 6.25
N PRO A 63 9.89 8.15 5.05
CA PRO A 63 10.58 6.87 4.92
C PRO A 63 12.03 6.98 5.38
N GLN A 64 12.49 5.98 6.13
CA GLN A 64 13.85 5.94 6.62
C GLN A 64 14.73 4.98 5.83
N ASN A 65 14.13 4.03 5.13
CA ASN A 65 14.86 3.02 4.37
C ASN A 65 15.18 3.56 2.97
N GLU A 66 16.44 3.46 2.56
CA GLU A 66 16.85 4.00 1.27
C GLU A 66 16.19 3.31 0.07
N ARG A 67 15.98 2.01 0.19
CA ARG A 67 15.30 1.25 -0.86
C ARG A 67 13.86 1.69 -1.03
N LEU A 68 13.19 1.94 0.09
CA LEU A 68 11.83 2.45 0.09
C LEU A 68 11.78 3.85 -0.50
N LYS A 69 12.72 4.71 -0.15
CA LYS A 69 12.78 6.06 -0.72
C LYS A 69 12.90 6.01 -2.23
N ALA A 70 13.76 5.16 -2.75
CA ALA A 70 13.96 5.02 -4.17
C ALA A 70 12.70 4.51 -4.87
N PHE A 71 12.03 3.54 -4.26
CA PHE A 71 10.78 3.00 -4.80
C PHE A 71 9.69 4.06 -4.84
N LEU A 72 9.52 4.81 -3.75
CA LEU A 72 8.49 5.83 -3.69
C LEU A 72 8.77 6.97 -4.68
N HIS A 73 10.02 7.31 -4.86
CA HIS A 73 10.40 8.33 -5.83
C HIS A 73 9.95 7.92 -7.24
N LYS A 74 10.04 6.64 -7.56
CA LYS A 74 9.62 6.16 -8.87
C LYS A 74 8.11 6.15 -9.05
N VAL A 75 7.37 5.76 -8.03
CA VAL A 75 5.93 5.53 -8.18
C VAL A 75 5.04 6.69 -7.78
N LEU A 76 5.53 7.59 -6.95
CA LEU A 76 4.73 8.74 -6.49
C LEU A 76 5.15 10.05 -7.11
N LYS A 77 6.05 10.00 -8.07
CA LYS A 77 6.57 11.18 -8.66
C LYS A 77 5.56 11.97 -9.45
#